data_0399b9f18b9ec2d98d47c81c2f94c1b4
#
_entry.id   0399b9f18b9ec2d98d47c81c2f94c1b4
#
_cell.length_a   1.000
_cell.length_b   1.000
_cell.length_c   1.000
_cell.angle_alpha   90.00
_cell.angle_beta   90.00
_cell.angle_gamma   90.00
#
_symmetry.space_group_name_H-M   'P 1'
#
loop_
_entity.id
_entity.type
_entity.pdbx_description
1 polymer ?
#
loop_
_entity_poly.entity_id
_entity_poly.type
_entity_poly.pdbx_seq_one_letter_code
_entity_poly.pdbx_strand_id
1 'polypeptide(L)'
;QHVVVIDDSLVRGTSSKAIIKALRRAGARKISMVITYPPIKFPCYAGIDFPSQEELATFDGGKDLTEKEIIEKVRNDIGADFLGYNDAENLAKAVGIPKDSMCFTCATGDYTPLGITPNFNKMKQMKTV
;
A
#
# COMPACT_ATOMS: atom_id res chain seq x y z
N GLN A 1 -9.06 24.46 7.20
CA GLN A 1 -9.87 23.53 6.39
C GLN A 1 -9.41 22.10 6.63
N HIS A 2 -10.37 21.15 6.63
CA HIS A 2 -10.11 19.71 6.63
C HIS A 2 -10.24 19.22 5.19
N VAL A 3 -9.21 18.58 4.69
CA VAL A 3 -9.16 18.01 3.33
C VAL A 3 -9.15 16.49 3.44
N VAL A 4 -9.99 15.83 2.66
CA VAL A 4 -9.97 14.37 2.48
C VAL A 4 -9.43 14.09 1.09
N VAL A 5 -8.36 13.31 1.03
CA VAL A 5 -7.75 12.84 -0.22
C VAL A 5 -8.12 11.37 -0.38
N ILE A 6 -8.65 11.02 -1.55
CA ILE A 6 -8.94 9.64 -1.91
C ILE A 6 -7.99 9.25 -3.04
N ASP A 7 -7.29 8.13 -2.86
CA ASP A 7 -6.34 7.59 -3.84
C ASP A 7 -6.59 6.09 -4.04
N ASP A 8 -6.16 5.54 -5.16
CA ASP A 8 -6.39 4.13 -5.50
C ASP A 8 -5.50 3.19 -4.69
N SER A 9 -4.22 3.48 -4.60
CA SER A 9 -3.24 2.63 -3.92
C SER A 9 -2.08 3.44 -3.34
N LEU A 10 -1.44 2.90 -2.31
CA LEU A 10 -0.25 3.49 -1.72
C LEU A 10 0.88 2.46 -1.73
N VAL A 11 1.87 2.67 -2.59
CA VAL A 11 2.99 1.74 -2.78
C VAL A 11 4.21 2.19 -1.98
N ARG A 12 4.93 3.22 -2.44
CA ARG A 12 6.12 3.77 -1.76
C ARG A 12 5.78 4.93 -0.82
N GLY A 13 4.62 5.55 -0.99
CA GLY A 13 4.20 6.73 -0.23
C GLY A 13 4.82 8.05 -0.72
N THR A 14 5.69 8.03 -1.72
CA THR A 14 6.39 9.23 -2.23
C THR A 14 5.42 10.26 -2.79
N SER A 15 4.49 9.81 -3.66
CA SER A 15 3.46 10.67 -4.25
C SER A 15 2.51 11.22 -3.20
N SER A 16 2.05 10.36 -2.28
CA SER A 16 1.16 10.74 -1.18
C SER A 16 1.80 11.80 -0.29
N LYS A 17 3.08 11.64 0.05
CA LYS A 17 3.85 12.62 0.82
C LYS A 17 3.95 13.96 0.11
N ALA A 18 4.18 13.95 -1.21
CA ALA A 18 4.25 15.17 -2.01
C ALA A 18 2.90 15.90 -2.06
N ILE A 19 1.80 15.17 -2.25
CA ILE A 19 0.43 15.71 -2.24
C ILE A 19 0.11 16.34 -0.89
N ILE A 20 0.37 15.63 0.21
CA ILE A 20 0.11 16.13 1.57
C ILE A 20 0.92 17.40 1.83
N LYS A 21 2.19 17.43 1.44
CA LYS A 21 3.04 18.63 1.58
C LYS A 21 2.50 19.82 0.79
N ALA A 22 2.00 19.60 -0.42
CA ALA A 22 1.40 20.66 -1.24
C ALA A 22 0.11 21.18 -0.61
N LEU A 23 -0.76 20.30 -0.09
CA LEU A 23 -1.98 20.70 0.61
C LEU A 23 -1.71 21.49 1.89
N ARG A 24 -0.69 21.11 2.67
CA ARG A 24 -0.24 21.87 3.86
C ARG A 24 0.20 23.29 3.48
N ARG A 25 1.00 23.42 2.41
CA ARG A 25 1.43 24.73 1.88
C ARG A 25 0.24 25.59 1.42
N ALA A 26 -0.80 24.96 0.89
CA ALA A 26 -2.04 25.63 0.49
C ALA A 26 -2.97 25.98 1.67
N GLY A 27 -2.58 25.68 2.91
CA GLY A 27 -3.32 26.05 4.12
C GLY A 27 -4.26 24.99 4.68
N ALA A 28 -4.13 23.73 4.26
CA ALA A 28 -4.87 22.63 4.87
C ALA A 28 -4.39 22.40 6.31
N ARG A 29 -5.32 22.49 7.27
CA ARG A 29 -5.01 22.30 8.71
C ARG A 29 -5.09 20.83 9.10
N LYS A 30 -6.01 20.07 8.50
CA LYS A 30 -6.19 18.64 8.74
C LYS A 30 -6.31 17.92 7.40
N ILE A 31 -5.57 16.83 7.24
CA ILE A 31 -5.57 16.03 6.01
C ILE A 31 -5.81 14.56 6.37
N SER A 32 -6.92 14.03 5.87
CA SER A 32 -7.22 12.61 5.93
C SER A 32 -6.95 12.00 4.56
N MET A 33 -6.21 10.90 4.53
CA MET A 33 -5.97 10.12 3.33
C MET A 33 -6.71 8.79 3.40
N VAL A 34 -7.42 8.46 2.35
CA VAL A 34 -8.20 7.22 2.23
C VAL A 34 -7.76 6.48 0.97
N ILE A 35 -7.32 5.25 1.15
CA ILE A 35 -6.84 4.39 0.06
C ILE A 35 -7.89 3.34 -0.24
N THR A 36 -8.30 3.23 -1.51
CA THR A 36 -9.37 2.33 -1.91
C THR A 36 -8.94 0.87 -2.05
N TYR A 37 -7.64 0.61 -2.21
CA TYR A 37 -7.05 -0.72 -2.20
C TYR A 37 -6.51 -1.06 -0.80
N PRO A 38 -6.46 -2.35 -0.39
CA PRO A 38 -5.84 -2.77 0.86
C PRO A 38 -4.36 -2.40 0.98
N PRO A 39 -3.76 -2.43 2.18
CA PRO A 39 -2.32 -2.21 2.34
C PRO A 39 -1.50 -3.16 1.48
N ILE A 40 -0.60 -2.61 0.66
CA ILE A 40 0.31 -3.37 -0.20
C ILE A 40 1.53 -3.77 0.63
N LYS A 41 1.66 -5.06 0.94
CA LYS A 41 2.70 -5.61 1.82
C LYS A 41 3.73 -6.46 1.09
N PHE A 42 3.45 -6.85 -0.14
CA PHE A 42 4.27 -7.78 -0.92
C PHE A 42 4.48 -7.26 -2.35
N PRO A 43 5.58 -7.65 -3.02
CA PRO A 43 5.83 -7.28 -4.41
C PRO A 43 4.76 -7.82 -5.37
N CYS A 44 4.61 -7.16 -6.53
CA CYS A 44 3.80 -7.66 -7.62
C CYS A 44 4.66 -8.47 -8.60
N TYR A 45 4.17 -9.63 -9.03
CA TYR A 45 4.81 -10.45 -10.05
C TYR A 45 3.99 -10.55 -11.34
N ALA A 46 2.92 -9.76 -11.44
CA ALA A 46 2.00 -9.78 -12.59
C ALA A 46 2.38 -8.76 -13.70
N GLY A 47 3.64 -8.36 -13.77
CA GLY A 47 4.16 -7.56 -14.88
C GLY A 47 4.16 -6.04 -14.68
N ILE A 48 3.81 -5.56 -13.51
CA ILE A 48 3.96 -4.14 -13.14
C ILE A 48 5.33 -3.97 -12.50
N ASP A 49 6.03 -2.85 -12.80
CA ASP A 49 7.28 -2.49 -12.13
C ASP A 49 7.00 -2.15 -10.66
N PHE A 50 7.00 -3.19 -9.85
CA PHE A 50 6.73 -3.09 -8.43
C PHE A 50 8.05 -3.11 -7.65
N PRO A 51 8.17 -2.27 -6.63
CA PRO A 51 9.37 -2.21 -5.82
C PRO A 51 9.59 -3.54 -5.08
N SER A 52 10.82 -3.75 -4.65
CA SER A 52 11.09 -4.80 -3.67
C SER A 52 10.33 -4.54 -2.38
N GLN A 53 10.18 -5.56 -1.54
CA GLN A 53 9.44 -5.43 -0.29
C GLN A 53 9.97 -4.31 0.61
N GLU A 54 11.30 -4.09 0.60
CA GLU A 54 11.95 -3.04 1.40
C GLU A 54 11.59 -1.61 0.96
N GLU A 55 11.16 -1.43 -0.29
CA GLU A 55 10.75 -0.12 -0.83
C GLU A 55 9.27 0.19 -0.58
N LEU A 56 8.48 -0.79 -0.14
CA LEU A 56 7.08 -0.59 0.19
C LEU A 56 6.92 0.29 1.43
N ALA A 57 5.98 1.23 1.40
CA ALA A 57 5.68 2.08 2.55
C ALA A 57 5.30 1.26 3.80
N THR A 58 4.71 0.09 3.59
CA THR A 58 4.28 -0.84 4.64
C THR A 58 5.42 -1.68 5.23
N PHE A 59 6.64 -1.62 4.65
CA PHE A 59 7.75 -2.43 5.14
C PHE A 59 8.11 -2.09 6.59
N ASP A 60 8.11 -3.11 7.43
CA ASP A 60 8.30 -2.98 8.88
C ASP A 60 9.75 -3.17 9.36
N GLY A 61 10.67 -3.41 8.41
CA GLY A 61 12.07 -3.70 8.73
C GLY A 61 12.27 -5.07 9.40
N GLY A 62 11.32 -5.98 9.25
CA GLY A 62 11.35 -7.31 9.87
C GLY A 62 10.97 -7.30 11.35
N LYS A 63 10.22 -6.29 11.81
CA LYS A 63 9.79 -6.13 13.21
C LYS A 63 8.48 -6.85 13.54
N ASP A 64 7.84 -7.46 12.55
CA ASP A 64 6.56 -8.17 12.69
C ASP A 64 5.46 -7.29 13.31
N LEU A 65 5.31 -6.09 12.75
CA LEU A 65 4.30 -5.12 13.18
C LEU A 65 2.89 -5.61 12.83
N THR A 66 1.94 -5.33 13.72
CA THR A 66 0.52 -5.51 13.44
C THR A 66 0.07 -4.59 12.31
N GLU A 67 -1.04 -4.91 11.65
CA GLU A 67 -1.59 -4.07 10.57
C GLU A 67 -1.87 -2.63 11.05
N LYS A 68 -2.37 -2.48 12.27
CA LYS A 68 -2.60 -1.16 12.87
C LYS A 68 -1.30 -0.36 13.03
N GLU A 69 -0.22 -0.99 13.49
CA GLU A 69 1.09 -0.36 13.64
C GLU A 69 1.70 0.00 12.28
N ILE A 70 1.51 -0.84 11.26
CA ILE A 70 1.92 -0.55 9.88
C ILE A 70 1.19 0.69 9.36
N ILE A 71 -0.13 0.77 9.53
CA ILE A 71 -0.93 1.93 9.09
C ILE A 71 -0.46 3.21 9.80
N GLU A 72 -0.23 3.15 11.11
CA GLU A 72 0.28 4.30 11.86
C GLU A 72 1.68 4.74 11.40
N LYS A 73 2.57 3.77 11.12
CA LYS A 73 3.88 4.07 10.55
C LYS A 73 3.74 4.79 9.21
N VAL A 74 2.95 4.25 8.28
CA VAL A 74 2.73 4.85 6.96
C VAL A 74 2.10 6.23 7.09
N ARG A 75 1.10 6.41 7.96
CA ARG A 75 0.47 7.70 8.24
C ARG A 75 1.50 8.75 8.65
N ASN A 76 2.39 8.38 9.57
CA ASN A 76 3.46 9.26 10.04
C ASN A 76 4.46 9.60 8.92
N ASP A 77 4.86 8.60 8.14
CA ASP A 77 5.83 8.77 7.06
C ASP A 77 5.34 9.71 5.95
N ILE A 78 4.04 9.65 5.61
CA ILE A 78 3.45 10.53 4.61
C ILE A 78 3.02 11.90 5.17
N GLY A 79 2.90 12.05 6.50
CA GLY A 79 2.54 13.29 7.18
C GLY A 79 1.04 13.60 7.21
N ALA A 80 0.18 12.57 7.09
CA ALA A 80 -1.26 12.71 7.22
C ALA A 80 -1.72 12.73 8.68
N ASP A 81 -2.84 13.37 8.96
CA ASP A 81 -3.48 13.34 10.28
C ASP A 81 -4.31 12.06 10.47
N PHE A 82 -4.78 11.51 9.37
CA PHE A 82 -5.49 10.24 9.32
C PHE A 82 -5.11 9.48 8.05
N LEU A 83 -4.97 8.16 8.16
CA LEU A 83 -4.81 7.25 7.03
C LEU A 83 -5.76 6.07 7.24
N GLY A 84 -6.62 5.83 6.25
CA GLY A 84 -7.50 4.67 6.20
C GLY A 84 -7.29 3.88 4.92
N TYR A 85 -7.38 2.57 5.02
CA TYR A 85 -7.38 1.65 3.89
C TYR A 85 -8.73 0.94 3.80
N ASN A 86 -9.11 0.58 2.58
CA ASN A 86 -10.19 -0.36 2.37
C ASN A 86 -9.70 -1.81 2.62
N ASP A 87 -10.61 -2.73 2.70
CA ASP A 87 -10.31 -4.17 2.72
C ASP A 87 -10.79 -4.84 1.43
N ALA A 88 -10.32 -6.07 1.19
CA ALA A 88 -10.61 -6.82 -0.02
C ALA A 88 -12.09 -7.16 -0.18
N GLU A 89 -12.80 -7.44 0.92
CA GLU A 89 -14.23 -7.77 0.90
C GLU A 89 -15.09 -6.57 0.50
N ASN A 90 -14.84 -5.42 1.13
CA ASN A 90 -15.55 -4.19 0.83
C ASN A 90 -15.24 -3.69 -0.58
N LEU A 91 -13.99 -3.83 -1.03
CA LEU A 91 -13.61 -3.45 -2.40
C LEU A 91 -14.36 -4.33 -3.42
N ALA A 92 -14.39 -5.64 -3.23
CA ALA A 92 -15.12 -6.58 -4.11
C ALA A 92 -16.61 -6.24 -4.17
N LYS A 93 -17.23 -5.96 -3.02
CA LYS A 93 -18.63 -5.51 -2.95
C LYS A 93 -18.87 -4.22 -3.70
N ALA A 94 -17.99 -3.24 -3.55
CA ALA A 94 -18.11 -1.93 -4.20
C ALA A 94 -17.99 -2.04 -5.73
N VAL A 95 -17.11 -2.91 -6.22
CA VAL A 95 -16.94 -3.18 -7.65
C VAL A 95 -18.05 -4.07 -8.22
N GLY A 96 -18.69 -4.86 -7.37
CA GLY A 96 -19.81 -5.75 -7.77
C GLY A 96 -19.35 -7.05 -8.43
N ILE A 97 -18.10 -7.50 -8.15
CA ILE A 97 -17.57 -8.78 -8.62
C ILE A 97 -17.08 -9.64 -7.45
N PRO A 98 -17.07 -10.97 -7.58
CA PRO A 98 -16.57 -11.85 -6.55
C PRO A 98 -15.11 -11.56 -6.21
N LYS A 99 -14.74 -11.61 -4.94
CA LYS A 99 -13.36 -11.40 -4.47
C LYS A 99 -12.36 -12.31 -5.18
N ASP A 100 -12.73 -13.57 -5.42
CA ASP A 100 -11.87 -14.55 -6.10
C ASP A 100 -11.62 -14.23 -7.59
N SER A 101 -12.38 -13.31 -8.14
CA SER A 101 -12.18 -12.77 -9.50
C SER A 101 -11.30 -11.53 -9.54
N MET A 102 -10.79 -11.09 -8.39
CA MET A 102 -9.90 -9.94 -8.24
C MET A 102 -8.50 -10.38 -7.80
N CYS A 103 -7.49 -9.60 -8.14
CA CYS A 103 -6.12 -9.86 -7.71
C CYS A 103 -5.80 -9.10 -6.41
N PHE A 104 -5.46 -9.84 -5.35
CA PHE A 104 -5.03 -9.30 -4.05
C PHE A 104 -3.67 -9.85 -3.61
N THR A 105 -2.88 -10.38 -4.54
CA THR A 105 -1.61 -11.06 -4.23
C THR A 105 -0.61 -10.17 -3.49
N CYS A 106 -0.49 -8.90 -3.90
CA CYS A 106 0.40 -7.95 -3.24
C CYS A 106 -0.11 -7.46 -1.86
N ALA A 107 -1.38 -7.68 -1.55
CA ALA A 107 -1.92 -7.38 -0.23
C ALA A 107 -1.85 -8.59 0.72
N THR A 108 -2.05 -9.81 0.20
CA THR A 108 -2.15 -11.04 1.00
C THR A 108 -0.85 -11.83 1.08
N GLY A 109 0.02 -11.72 0.06
CA GLY A 109 1.20 -12.57 -0.11
C GLY A 109 0.87 -13.96 -0.65
N ASP A 110 -0.39 -14.24 -0.98
CA ASP A 110 -0.80 -15.47 -1.64
C ASP A 110 -0.75 -15.29 -3.17
N TYR A 111 0.23 -15.91 -3.79
CA TYR A 111 0.44 -15.88 -5.24
C TYR A 111 -0.10 -17.13 -5.96
N THR A 112 -0.79 -18.02 -5.25
CA THR A 112 -1.42 -19.21 -5.81
C THR A 112 -2.34 -18.89 -6.99
N PRO A 113 -3.17 -17.83 -6.95
CA PRO A 113 -4.03 -17.46 -8.08
C PRO A 113 -3.26 -17.15 -9.37
N LEU A 114 -2.00 -16.76 -9.27
CA LEU A 114 -1.12 -16.49 -10.41
C LEU A 114 -0.28 -17.72 -10.85
N GLY A 115 -0.39 -18.84 -10.14
CA GLY A 115 0.45 -20.02 -10.39
C GLY A 115 1.94 -19.77 -10.10
N ILE A 116 2.27 -18.81 -9.24
CA ILE A 116 3.64 -18.40 -8.94
C ILE A 116 4.00 -18.84 -7.52
N THR A 117 5.19 -19.45 -7.38
CA THR A 117 5.82 -19.67 -6.08
C THR A 117 6.93 -18.64 -5.91
N PRO A 118 6.71 -17.57 -5.15
CA PRO A 118 7.70 -16.51 -5.00
C PRO A 118 8.94 -17.01 -4.25
N ASN A 119 10.11 -16.77 -4.81
CA ASN A 119 11.37 -17.00 -4.12
C ASN A 119 11.97 -15.67 -3.68
N PHE A 120 11.55 -15.19 -2.51
CA PHE A 120 11.97 -13.92 -1.94
C PHE A 120 13.50 -13.82 -1.74
N ASN A 121 14.20 -14.95 -1.60
CA ASN A 121 15.66 -14.98 -1.43
C ASN A 121 16.42 -14.73 -2.76
N LYS A 122 15.88 -15.14 -3.90
CA LYS A 122 16.51 -14.87 -5.21
C LYS A 122 16.46 -13.40 -5.62
N MET A 123 15.43 -12.67 -5.19
CA MET A 123 15.29 -11.25 -5.54
C MET A 123 16.31 -10.37 -4.83
N LYS A 124 16.79 -10.76 -3.64
CA LYS A 124 17.91 -10.07 -2.97
C LYS A 124 19.23 -10.18 -3.75
N GLN A 125 19.43 -11.26 -4.51
CA GLN A 125 20.66 -11.49 -5.27
C GLN A 125 20.68 -10.79 -6.63
N MET A 126 19.53 -10.47 -7.22
CA MET A 126 19.47 -9.77 -8.52
C MET A 126 19.75 -8.26 -8.43
N LYS A 127 19.77 -7.68 -7.24
CA LYS A 127 20.11 -6.27 -7.01
C LYS A 127 21.60 -6.01 -6.80
N THR A 128 22.46 -7.02 -6.86
CA THR A 128 23.92 -6.91 -6.66
C THR A 128 24.69 -6.94 -7.99
N VAL A 129 24.05 -6.56 -9.07
CA VAL A 129 24.71 -6.39 -10.36
C VAL A 129 24.53 -4.96 -10.85
#